data_008f47afe83287d08d348843a3d56a6d
#
_entry.id   008f47afe83287d08d348843a3d56a6d
#
_cell.length_a   1.000
_cell.length_b   1.000
_cell.length_c   1.000
_cell.angle_alpha   90.00
_cell.angle_beta   90.00
_cell.angle_gamma   90.00
#
_symmetry.space_group_name_H-M   'P 1'
#
loop_
_entity.id
_entity.type
_entity.pdbx_description
1 polymer ?
#
loop_
_entity_poly.entity_id
_entity_poly.type
_entity_poly.pdbx_seq_one_letter_code
_entity_poly.pdbx_strand_id
1 'polypeptide(L)'
;MKNYVIVGGVAGGATAAARLRRRDEDAHIVVIERGPHVSFANCGLPYHIGEIITERDDLFVSTPKDLHDKLNIDVRTRQEVVAVDRQAKEVEIRDLREERLYTLPYDKLLLSPGAKPFVPPIPGVDAEGVYTLRNVADMDRIKQRIDAEQIEDAVIVGGGFIGLEMADNLAQRGLQVTVVEML
;
A
#
# COMPACT_ATOMS: atom_id res chain seq x y z
N MET A 1 -11.33 -28.82 1.36
CA MET A 1 -10.64 -27.60 0.88
C MET A 1 -10.76 -26.56 1.97
N LYS A 2 -9.67 -25.94 2.38
CA LYS A 2 -9.69 -24.88 3.41
C LYS A 2 -9.78 -23.51 2.77
N ASN A 3 -10.58 -22.63 3.38
CA ASN A 3 -10.72 -21.24 2.95
C ASN A 3 -9.81 -20.35 3.81
N TYR A 4 -8.81 -19.75 3.19
CA TYR A 4 -7.95 -18.75 3.80
C TYR A 4 -8.32 -17.37 3.27
N VAL A 5 -8.63 -16.46 4.18
CA VAL A 5 -8.87 -15.06 3.85
C VAL A 5 -7.71 -14.23 4.41
N ILE A 6 -7.15 -13.38 3.57
CA ILE A 6 -6.01 -12.50 3.89
C ILE A 6 -6.45 -11.06 3.65
N VAL A 7 -6.37 -10.24 4.69
CA VAL A 7 -6.69 -8.81 4.63
C VAL A 7 -5.41 -8.02 4.42
N GLY A 8 -5.32 -7.32 3.30
CA GLY A 8 -4.13 -6.60 2.85
C GLY A 8 -3.26 -7.45 1.93
N GLY A 9 -2.99 -6.93 0.74
CA GLY A 9 -2.34 -7.63 -0.37
C GLY A 9 -0.94 -7.15 -0.73
N VAL A 10 -0.27 -6.36 0.11
CA VAL A 10 1.05 -5.82 -0.23
C VAL A 10 2.15 -6.73 0.30
N ALA A 11 2.96 -6.32 1.28
CA ALA A 11 4.14 -7.10 1.69
C ALA A 11 3.75 -8.38 2.45
N GLY A 12 3.15 -8.23 3.64
CA GLY A 12 2.85 -9.36 4.52
C GLY A 12 1.81 -10.32 3.92
N GLY A 13 0.71 -9.77 3.38
CA GLY A 13 -0.38 -10.58 2.84
C GLY A 13 0.00 -11.32 1.56
N ALA A 14 0.65 -10.66 0.60
CA ALA A 14 1.09 -11.31 -0.64
C ALA A 14 2.12 -12.42 -0.36
N THR A 15 3.09 -12.16 0.54
CA THR A 15 4.08 -13.16 0.97
C THR A 15 3.42 -14.36 1.63
N ALA A 16 2.45 -14.11 2.53
CA ALA A 16 1.73 -15.17 3.22
C ALA A 16 0.89 -15.99 2.24
N ALA A 17 0.17 -15.35 1.31
CA ALA A 17 -0.62 -16.02 0.28
C ALA A 17 0.24 -16.97 -0.57
N ALA A 18 1.36 -16.48 -1.08
CA ALA A 18 2.31 -17.29 -1.85
C ALA A 18 2.91 -18.44 -1.03
N ARG A 19 3.18 -18.22 0.27
CA ARG A 19 3.68 -19.28 1.15
C ARG A 19 2.61 -20.30 1.48
N LEU A 20 1.37 -19.89 1.71
CA LEU A 20 0.25 -20.80 1.94
C LEU A 20 0.03 -21.72 0.74
N ARG A 21 0.02 -21.18 -0.49
CA ARG A 21 -0.15 -21.99 -1.70
C ARG A 21 0.92 -23.08 -1.81
N ARG A 22 2.17 -22.77 -1.52
CA ARG A 22 3.26 -23.75 -1.54
C ARG A 22 3.16 -24.83 -0.44
N ARG A 23 2.32 -24.61 0.57
CA ARG A 23 2.09 -25.55 1.69
C ARG A 23 0.79 -26.34 1.56
N ASP A 24 -0.18 -25.79 0.84
CA ASP A 24 -1.52 -26.37 0.68
C ASP A 24 -2.00 -26.03 -0.74
N GLU A 25 -1.79 -26.98 -1.65
CA GLU A 25 -2.13 -26.80 -3.07
C GLU A 25 -3.64 -26.76 -3.30
N ASP A 26 -4.42 -27.42 -2.44
CA ASP A 26 -5.87 -27.51 -2.53
C ASP A 26 -6.60 -26.35 -1.82
N ALA A 27 -5.86 -25.47 -1.15
CA ALA A 27 -6.47 -24.38 -0.41
C ALA A 27 -7.18 -23.38 -1.35
N HIS A 28 -8.32 -22.86 -0.92
CA HIS A 28 -8.89 -21.65 -1.50
C HIS A 28 -8.34 -20.43 -0.77
N ILE A 29 -7.59 -19.59 -1.47
CA ILE A 29 -6.90 -18.43 -0.90
C ILE A 29 -7.46 -17.16 -1.53
N VAL A 30 -8.04 -16.30 -0.70
CA VAL A 30 -8.60 -15.00 -1.10
C VAL A 30 -7.81 -13.90 -0.42
N VAL A 31 -7.32 -12.95 -1.21
CA VAL A 31 -6.66 -11.72 -0.72
C VAL A 31 -7.56 -10.53 -0.99
N ILE A 32 -7.93 -9.81 0.08
CA ILE A 32 -8.75 -8.60 0.01
C ILE A 32 -7.83 -7.40 0.19
N GLU A 33 -7.77 -6.54 -0.82
CA GLU A 33 -6.96 -5.33 -0.81
C GLU A 33 -7.82 -4.10 -1.10
N ARG A 34 -7.75 -3.12 -0.19
CA ARG A 34 -8.52 -1.88 -0.31
C ARG A 34 -8.02 -1.00 -1.47
N GLY A 35 -6.72 -0.99 -1.69
CA GLY A 35 -6.10 -0.24 -2.77
C GLY A 35 -6.28 -0.92 -4.15
N PRO A 36 -5.89 -0.22 -5.21
CA PRO A 36 -5.92 -0.77 -6.57
C PRO A 36 -4.76 -1.73 -6.86
N HIS A 37 -3.71 -1.70 -6.05
CA HIS A 37 -2.46 -2.42 -6.29
C HIS A 37 -2.14 -3.39 -5.15
N VAL A 38 -1.59 -4.54 -5.51
CA VAL A 38 -1.04 -5.53 -4.59
C VAL A 38 0.45 -5.70 -4.86
N SER A 39 1.17 -6.29 -3.91
CA SER A 39 2.55 -6.75 -4.11
C SER A 39 3.48 -5.71 -4.74
N PHE A 40 3.41 -4.47 -4.30
CA PHE A 40 4.31 -3.42 -4.74
C PHE A 40 5.41 -3.14 -3.70
N ALA A 41 6.54 -2.62 -4.17
CA ALA A 41 7.69 -2.26 -3.36
C ALA A 41 7.45 -0.95 -2.61
N ASN A 42 6.90 -1.00 -1.38
CA ASN A 42 6.68 0.20 -0.55
C ASN A 42 7.96 1.02 -0.36
N CYS A 43 9.09 0.34 -0.14
CA CYS A 43 10.39 1.01 0.03
C CYS A 43 10.91 1.62 -1.29
N GLY A 44 10.35 1.25 -2.45
CA GLY A 44 10.70 1.82 -3.74
C GLY A 44 10.05 3.17 -4.03
N LEU A 45 9.00 3.54 -3.30
CA LEU A 45 8.24 4.76 -3.57
C LEU A 45 9.10 6.04 -3.50
N PRO A 46 9.93 6.27 -2.46
CA PRO A 46 10.85 7.41 -2.42
C PRO A 46 11.83 7.41 -3.59
N TYR A 47 12.35 6.24 -3.96
CA TYR A 47 13.34 6.09 -5.03
C TYR A 47 12.75 6.35 -6.42
N HIS A 48 11.47 6.06 -6.63
CA HIS A 48 10.78 6.46 -7.86
C HIS A 48 10.52 7.98 -7.90
N ILE A 49 10.16 8.58 -6.77
CA ILE A 49 10.06 10.05 -6.66
C ILE A 49 11.42 10.68 -6.95
N GLY A 50 12.51 10.10 -6.46
CA GLY A 50 13.89 10.54 -6.68
C GLY A 50 14.47 10.21 -8.05
N GLU A 51 13.71 9.53 -8.94
CA GLU A 51 14.13 9.10 -10.29
C GLU A 51 15.28 8.08 -10.31
N ILE A 52 15.59 7.43 -9.17
CA ILE A 52 16.50 6.29 -9.11
C ILE A 52 15.84 5.05 -9.72
N ILE A 53 14.56 4.82 -9.40
CA ILE A 53 13.71 3.87 -10.11
C ILE A 53 12.95 4.67 -11.17
N THR A 54 13.36 4.59 -12.42
CA THR A 54 12.81 5.39 -13.52
C THR A 54 11.46 4.88 -13.97
N GLU A 55 11.33 3.56 -14.11
CA GLU A 55 10.10 2.95 -14.58
C GLU A 55 9.14 2.68 -13.42
N ARG A 56 7.95 3.27 -13.48
CA ARG A 56 6.91 3.10 -12.46
C ARG A 56 6.50 1.63 -12.29
N ASP A 57 6.52 0.88 -13.37
CA ASP A 57 6.10 -0.52 -13.38
C ASP A 57 7.09 -1.43 -12.64
N ASP A 58 8.34 -1.02 -12.46
CA ASP A 58 9.34 -1.75 -11.67
C ASP A 58 9.01 -1.78 -10.17
N LEU A 59 8.10 -0.92 -9.72
CA LEU A 59 7.57 -0.98 -8.35
C LEU A 59 6.65 -2.18 -8.11
N PHE A 60 6.10 -2.80 -9.14
CA PHE A 60 5.12 -3.88 -8.99
C PHE A 60 5.80 -5.25 -9.10
N VAL A 61 5.91 -5.94 -7.97
CA VAL A 61 6.50 -7.28 -7.90
C VAL A 61 5.58 -8.34 -8.53
N SER A 62 4.27 -8.18 -8.36
CA SER A 62 3.24 -9.04 -8.95
C SER A 62 1.92 -8.30 -9.10
N THR A 63 1.21 -8.61 -10.16
CA THR A 63 -0.16 -8.13 -10.38
C THR A 63 -1.20 -9.11 -9.81
N PRO A 64 -2.47 -8.71 -9.64
CA PRO A 64 -3.56 -9.65 -9.33
C PRO A 64 -3.62 -10.82 -10.33
N LYS A 65 -3.40 -10.53 -11.61
CA LYS A 65 -3.36 -11.54 -12.68
C LYS A 65 -2.20 -12.53 -12.49
N ASP A 66 -1.01 -12.06 -12.17
CA ASP A 66 0.14 -12.93 -11.91
C ASP A 66 -0.10 -13.86 -10.73
N LEU A 67 -0.66 -13.33 -9.64
CA LEU A 67 -0.98 -14.12 -8.45
C LEU A 67 -2.06 -15.17 -8.72
N HIS A 68 -3.02 -14.84 -9.58
CA HIS A 68 -4.03 -15.80 -10.03
C HIS A 68 -3.40 -16.88 -10.94
N ASP A 69 -2.74 -16.49 -12.01
CA ASP A 69 -2.27 -17.41 -13.05
C ASP A 69 -1.15 -18.35 -12.55
N LYS A 70 -0.23 -17.80 -11.73
CA LYS A 70 0.94 -18.57 -11.24
C LYS A 70 0.66 -19.34 -9.97
N LEU A 71 -0.26 -18.84 -9.12
CA LEU A 71 -0.45 -19.34 -7.76
C LEU A 71 -1.91 -19.66 -7.42
N ASN A 72 -2.84 -19.52 -8.36
CA ASN A 72 -4.28 -19.72 -8.14
C ASN A 72 -4.80 -19.04 -6.86
N ILE A 73 -4.44 -17.75 -6.69
CA ILE A 73 -4.87 -16.90 -5.59
C ILE A 73 -5.95 -15.95 -6.10
N ASP A 74 -7.12 -15.92 -5.46
CA ASP A 74 -8.19 -14.95 -5.73
C ASP A 74 -7.83 -13.61 -5.09
N VAL A 75 -7.45 -12.63 -5.90
CA VAL A 75 -7.07 -11.29 -5.44
C VAL A 75 -8.15 -10.29 -5.79
N ARG A 76 -8.75 -9.71 -4.76
CA ARG A 76 -9.84 -8.73 -4.87
C ARG A 76 -9.35 -7.35 -4.44
N THR A 77 -9.03 -6.52 -5.43
CA THR A 77 -8.63 -5.13 -5.22
C THR A 77 -9.83 -4.20 -5.16
N ARG A 78 -9.66 -3.02 -4.54
CA ARG A 78 -10.72 -2.04 -4.26
C ARG A 78 -11.87 -2.65 -3.44
N GLN A 79 -11.49 -3.53 -2.51
CA GLN A 79 -12.41 -4.14 -1.57
C GLN A 79 -11.87 -4.01 -0.15
N GLU A 80 -12.70 -3.57 0.75
CA GLU A 80 -12.33 -3.28 2.13
C GLU A 80 -13.06 -4.21 3.10
N VAL A 81 -12.29 -4.91 3.94
CA VAL A 81 -12.89 -5.64 5.07
C VAL A 81 -13.28 -4.62 6.13
N VAL A 82 -14.57 -4.50 6.40
CA VAL A 82 -15.15 -3.52 7.33
C VAL A 82 -15.50 -4.13 8.69
N ALA A 83 -15.74 -5.44 8.75
CA ALA A 83 -16.00 -6.15 10.00
C ALA A 83 -15.48 -7.60 9.95
N VAL A 84 -15.25 -8.16 11.13
CA VAL A 84 -14.88 -9.57 11.33
C VAL A 84 -15.79 -10.18 12.38
N ASP A 85 -16.59 -11.16 11.98
CA ASP A 85 -17.33 -12.00 12.91
C ASP A 85 -16.50 -13.27 13.22
N ARG A 86 -15.96 -13.30 14.44
CA ARG A 86 -15.12 -14.41 14.90
C ARG A 86 -15.92 -15.66 15.27
N GLN A 87 -17.20 -15.50 15.60
CA GLN A 87 -18.07 -16.62 15.99
C GLN A 87 -18.60 -17.32 14.74
N ALA A 88 -19.13 -16.56 13.79
CA ALA A 88 -19.55 -17.07 12.49
C ALA A 88 -18.36 -17.44 11.58
N LYS A 89 -17.14 -16.95 11.88
CA LYS A 89 -15.95 -17.03 11.00
C LYS A 89 -16.21 -16.44 9.62
N GLU A 90 -16.69 -15.23 9.62
CA GLU A 90 -16.96 -14.46 8.40
C GLU A 90 -16.31 -13.08 8.46
N VAL A 91 -15.95 -12.55 7.31
CA VAL A 91 -15.59 -11.15 7.15
C VAL A 91 -16.66 -10.45 6.31
N GLU A 92 -17.02 -9.23 6.71
CA GLU A 92 -17.86 -8.35 5.91
C GLU A 92 -16.97 -7.46 5.05
N ILE A 93 -17.27 -7.43 3.74
CA ILE A 93 -16.48 -6.77 2.73
C ILE A 93 -17.33 -5.72 2.03
N ARG A 94 -16.79 -4.51 1.91
CA ARG A 94 -17.34 -3.44 1.06
C ARG A 94 -16.59 -3.44 -0.27
N ASP A 95 -17.31 -3.66 -1.36
CA ASP A 95 -16.82 -3.39 -2.70
C ASP A 95 -16.86 -1.88 -2.96
N LEU A 96 -15.70 -1.27 -3.15
CA LEU A 96 -15.56 0.18 -3.32
C LEU A 96 -15.88 0.65 -4.75
N ARG A 97 -16.14 -0.27 -5.68
CA ARG A 97 -16.59 0.06 -7.05
C ARG A 97 -18.11 0.08 -7.16
N GLU A 98 -18.75 -0.91 -6.53
CA GLU A 98 -20.18 -1.14 -6.59
C GLU A 98 -20.91 -0.64 -5.34
N GLU A 99 -20.17 -0.17 -4.34
CA GLU A 99 -20.66 0.29 -3.03
C GLU A 99 -21.56 -0.72 -2.30
N ARG A 100 -21.39 -2.01 -2.60
CA ARG A 100 -22.17 -3.09 -1.99
C ARG A 100 -21.39 -3.76 -0.87
N LEU A 101 -22.13 -4.29 0.11
CA LEU A 101 -21.62 -5.15 1.17
C LEU A 101 -21.90 -6.61 0.86
N TYR A 102 -20.96 -7.49 1.21
CA TYR A 102 -21.16 -8.93 1.18
C TYR A 102 -20.30 -9.61 2.23
N THR A 103 -20.59 -10.85 2.58
CA THR A 103 -19.81 -11.65 3.53
C THR A 103 -19.01 -12.74 2.81
N LEU A 104 -17.88 -13.10 3.43
CA LEU A 104 -17.03 -14.20 2.98
C LEU A 104 -16.63 -15.05 4.18
N PRO A 105 -16.97 -16.37 4.18
CA PRO A 105 -16.56 -17.26 5.25
C PRO A 105 -15.08 -17.63 5.16
N TYR A 106 -14.46 -17.92 6.31
CA TYR A 106 -13.07 -18.38 6.40
C TYR A 106 -12.86 -19.50 7.40
N ASP A 107 -11.93 -20.40 7.11
CA ASP A 107 -11.38 -21.33 8.09
C ASP A 107 -10.25 -20.68 8.91
N LYS A 108 -9.43 -19.89 8.22
CA LYS A 108 -8.35 -19.09 8.82
C LYS A 108 -8.34 -17.69 8.23
N LEU A 109 -8.13 -16.71 9.08
CA LEU A 109 -8.03 -15.31 8.73
C LEU A 109 -6.62 -14.80 9.08
N LEU A 110 -6.00 -14.11 8.13
CA LEU A 110 -4.75 -13.37 8.34
C LEU A 110 -5.02 -11.89 8.17
N LEU A 111 -4.63 -11.11 9.17
CA LEU A 111 -4.76 -9.65 9.13
C LEU A 111 -3.39 -9.02 8.86
N SER A 112 -3.26 -8.36 7.71
CA SER A 112 -2.05 -7.64 7.28
C SER A 112 -2.42 -6.28 6.67
N PRO A 113 -3.24 -5.44 7.35
CA PRO A 113 -3.80 -4.22 6.79
C PRO A 113 -2.77 -3.10 6.63
N GLY A 114 -1.56 -3.28 7.16
CA GLY A 114 -0.54 -2.24 7.20
C GLY A 114 -0.86 -1.14 8.21
N ALA A 115 -0.35 0.06 7.96
CA ALA A 115 -0.52 1.24 8.81
C ALA A 115 -1.11 2.41 8.00
N LYS A 116 -1.69 3.36 8.70
CA LYS A 116 -2.06 4.67 8.16
C LYS A 116 -1.07 5.71 8.69
N PRO A 117 -0.59 6.64 7.86
CA PRO A 117 0.22 7.75 8.35
C PRO A 117 -0.52 8.53 9.45
N PHE A 118 0.19 8.83 10.52
CA PHE A 118 -0.30 9.78 11.51
C PHE A 118 -0.06 11.19 10.99
N VAL A 119 -1.10 11.97 10.90
CA VAL A 119 -1.04 13.38 10.55
C VAL A 119 -1.34 14.15 11.82
N PRO A 120 -0.37 14.91 12.38
CA PRO A 120 -0.60 15.66 13.60
C PRO A 120 -1.60 16.79 13.34
N PRO A 121 -2.46 17.13 14.35
CA PRO A 121 -3.46 18.17 14.19
C PRO A 121 -2.85 19.57 14.37
N ILE A 122 -2.01 19.97 13.43
CA ILE A 122 -1.38 21.29 13.40
C ILE A 122 -2.04 22.18 12.33
N PRO A 123 -2.10 23.51 12.54
CA PRO A 123 -2.67 24.43 11.56
C PRO A 123 -1.96 24.31 10.21
N GLY A 124 -2.73 24.24 9.13
CA GLY A 124 -2.21 24.17 7.76
C GLY A 124 -1.82 22.79 7.27
N VAL A 125 -2.00 21.72 8.06
CA VAL A 125 -1.64 20.35 7.65
C VAL A 125 -2.46 19.83 6.46
N ASP A 126 -3.62 20.42 6.21
CA ASP A 126 -4.52 20.14 5.10
C ASP A 126 -4.40 21.15 3.93
N ALA A 127 -3.39 22.04 3.99
CA ALA A 127 -3.12 22.96 2.92
C ALA A 127 -2.65 22.23 1.64
N GLU A 128 -2.86 22.87 0.50
CA GLU A 128 -2.34 22.39 -0.77
C GLU A 128 -0.80 22.30 -0.73
N GLY A 129 -0.27 21.19 -1.27
CA GLY A 129 1.17 20.92 -1.24
C GLY A 129 1.64 20.14 -0.02
N VAL A 130 0.74 19.82 0.93
CA VAL A 130 1.05 18.94 2.06
C VAL A 130 0.64 17.50 1.71
N TYR A 131 1.60 16.59 1.81
CA TYR A 131 1.43 15.19 1.42
C TYR A 131 1.90 14.23 2.52
N THR A 132 1.34 13.04 2.49
CA THR A 132 1.91 11.86 3.16
C THR A 132 2.28 10.83 2.10
N LEU A 133 3.32 10.04 2.35
CA LEU A 133 3.74 8.96 1.46
C LEU A 133 3.43 7.61 2.10
N ARG A 134 2.45 6.89 1.51
CA ARG A 134 2.06 5.56 2.01
C ARG A 134 1.87 4.53 0.91
N ASN A 135 1.38 4.95 -0.24
CA ASN A 135 1.01 4.08 -1.34
C ASN A 135 1.37 4.68 -2.70
N VAL A 136 1.12 3.92 -3.76
CA VAL A 136 1.45 4.33 -5.13
C VAL A 136 0.73 5.62 -5.54
N ALA A 137 -0.52 5.81 -5.13
CA ALA A 137 -1.26 7.04 -5.47
C ALA A 137 -0.69 8.29 -4.77
N ASP A 138 -0.16 8.13 -3.55
CA ASP A 138 0.54 9.22 -2.86
C ASP A 138 1.84 9.58 -3.60
N MET A 139 2.61 8.56 -3.97
CA MET A 139 3.83 8.72 -4.76
C MET A 139 3.56 9.41 -6.10
N ASP A 140 2.54 8.96 -6.83
CA ASP A 140 2.16 9.55 -8.13
C ASP A 140 1.83 11.04 -7.97
N ARG A 141 1.07 11.42 -6.93
CA ARG A 141 0.72 12.82 -6.66
C ARG A 141 1.93 13.69 -6.33
N ILE A 142 2.82 13.18 -5.46
CA ILE A 142 4.05 13.91 -5.09
C ILE A 142 4.94 14.08 -6.31
N LYS A 143 5.20 13.00 -7.05
CA LYS A 143 6.04 13.05 -8.24
C LYS A 143 5.46 14.00 -9.29
N GLN A 144 4.17 13.90 -9.58
CA GLN A 144 3.50 14.78 -10.53
C GLN A 144 3.64 16.26 -10.15
N ARG A 145 3.53 16.59 -8.84
CA ARG A 145 3.69 17.96 -8.36
C ARG A 145 5.09 18.47 -8.62
N ILE A 146 6.10 17.69 -8.28
CA ILE A 146 7.51 18.06 -8.46
C ILE A 146 7.83 18.23 -9.95
N ASP A 147 7.35 17.33 -10.80
CA ASP A 147 7.65 17.33 -12.24
C ASP A 147 6.96 18.49 -12.97
N ALA A 148 5.76 18.90 -12.53
CA ALA A 148 4.94 19.90 -13.24
C ALA A 148 5.25 21.35 -12.83
N GLU A 149 5.72 21.61 -11.60
CA GLU A 149 5.72 22.94 -11.01
C GLU A 149 7.10 23.52 -10.70
N GLN A 150 8.19 22.91 -11.18
CA GLN A 150 9.56 23.38 -10.92
C GLN A 150 9.79 23.71 -9.43
N ILE A 151 9.43 22.75 -8.57
CA ILE A 151 9.58 22.89 -7.12
C ILE A 151 11.05 22.97 -6.76
N GLU A 152 11.43 24.02 -6.05
CA GLU A 152 12.81 24.25 -5.61
C GLU A 152 13.05 23.81 -4.17
N ASP A 153 12.01 23.95 -3.32
CA ASP A 153 12.11 23.71 -1.87
C ASP A 153 11.15 22.62 -1.42
N ALA A 154 11.61 21.79 -0.47
CA ALA A 154 10.78 20.80 0.20
C ALA A 154 11.03 20.78 1.70
N VAL A 155 9.97 20.64 2.48
CA VAL A 155 10.05 20.47 3.94
C VAL A 155 9.54 19.07 4.30
N ILE A 156 10.37 18.31 4.99
CA ILE A 156 10.04 17.00 5.54
C ILE A 156 9.73 17.15 7.03
N VAL A 157 8.51 16.78 7.41
CA VAL A 157 8.12 16.77 8.84
C VAL A 157 8.22 15.34 9.36
N GLY A 158 9.21 15.10 10.20
CA GLY A 158 9.57 13.81 10.76
C GLY A 158 10.88 13.25 10.19
N GLY A 159 11.86 13.04 11.04
CA GLY A 159 13.19 12.46 10.72
C GLY A 159 13.25 10.93 10.82
N GLY A 160 12.11 10.24 10.72
CA GLY A 160 12.08 8.78 10.63
C GLY A 160 12.59 8.25 9.28
N PHE A 161 12.68 6.91 9.13
CA PHE A 161 13.25 6.29 7.92
C PHE A 161 12.63 6.81 6.62
N ILE A 162 11.30 6.90 6.54
CA ILE A 162 10.61 7.39 5.33
C ILE A 162 10.98 8.86 5.06
N GLY A 163 11.01 9.69 6.12
CA GLY A 163 11.36 11.09 5.98
C GLY A 163 12.79 11.29 5.50
N LEU A 164 13.75 10.56 6.05
CA LEU A 164 15.16 10.63 5.64
C LEU A 164 15.37 10.09 4.22
N GLU A 165 14.73 9.00 3.85
CA GLU A 165 14.77 8.49 2.47
C GLU A 165 14.15 9.49 1.47
N MET A 166 13.04 10.13 1.84
CA MET A 166 12.47 11.19 1.00
C MET A 166 13.40 12.39 0.91
N ALA A 167 14.01 12.83 2.02
CA ALA A 167 14.93 13.96 2.02
C ALA A 167 16.13 13.71 1.09
N ASP A 168 16.74 12.53 1.18
CA ASP A 168 17.86 12.14 0.32
C ASP A 168 17.47 12.12 -1.15
N ASN A 169 16.35 11.47 -1.49
CA ASN A 169 15.89 11.37 -2.87
C ASN A 169 15.48 12.73 -3.47
N LEU A 170 14.88 13.63 -2.69
CA LEU A 170 14.54 14.97 -3.15
C LEU A 170 15.78 15.84 -3.32
N ALA A 171 16.76 15.73 -2.42
CA ALA A 171 18.03 16.44 -2.54
C ALA A 171 18.82 15.98 -3.78
N GLN A 172 18.81 14.69 -4.11
CA GLN A 172 19.43 14.16 -5.33
C GLN A 172 18.74 14.69 -6.61
N ARG A 173 17.47 15.04 -6.55
CA ARG A 173 16.76 15.74 -7.63
C ARG A 173 17.06 17.24 -7.70
N GLY A 174 17.88 17.76 -6.80
CA GLY A 174 18.30 19.16 -6.77
C GLY A 174 17.39 20.10 -5.96
N LEU A 175 16.42 19.57 -5.20
CA LEU A 175 15.60 20.39 -4.32
C LEU A 175 16.39 20.80 -3.07
N GLN A 176 16.13 21.97 -2.53
CA GLN A 176 16.57 22.37 -1.19
C GLN A 176 15.65 21.70 -0.16
N VAL A 177 16.20 20.81 0.65
CA VAL A 177 15.39 20.02 1.59
C VAL A 177 15.65 20.45 3.02
N THR A 178 14.60 20.79 3.74
CA THR A 178 14.62 21.05 5.18
C THR A 178 13.93 19.90 5.91
N VAL A 179 14.58 19.29 6.88
CA VAL A 179 13.98 18.28 7.76
C VAL A 179 13.67 18.90 9.11
N VAL A 180 12.43 18.76 9.55
CA VAL A 180 11.96 19.22 10.87
C VAL A 180 11.63 17.98 11.71
N GLU A 181 12.34 17.84 12.83
CA GLU A 181 12.14 16.75 13.78
C GLU A 181 11.95 17.33 15.19
N MET A 182 11.12 16.67 15.98
CA MET A 182 10.77 17.14 17.32
C MET A 182 11.78 16.69 18.40
N LEU A 183 12.56 15.62 18.16
CA LEU A 183 13.50 15.03 19.12
C LEU A 183 14.94 15.12 18.65
#